data_48dec01dc7671f6b9707352a677048c9
#
_entry.id   48dec01dc7671f6b9707352a677048c9
#
_cell.length_a   1.000
_cell.length_b   1.000
_cell.length_c   1.000
_cell.angle_alpha   90.00
_cell.angle_beta   90.00
_cell.angle_gamma   90.00
#
_symmetry.space_group_name_H-M   'P 1'
#
loop_
_entity.id
_entity.type
_entity.pdbx_description
1 polymer ?
#
loop_
_entity_poly.entity_id
_entity_poly.type
_entity_poly.pdbx_seq_one_letter_code
_entity_poly.pdbx_strand_id
1 'polypeptide(L)'
;MSELFHHIATRPADLVAGWRDGAPVSHGAWLARVRAWAALGARTPGARVALFHDDSLEFAAALLGAWLSGKTVWLSADTLPASCAALGQAVDAFWGQFPPAHAPGAPGPQDAWEGAIVAPAPDHPAVVVFTSGSTGQPAPIPKRLAQLLDEVAALQAQFGAGLEGAAVLATVSHQHIYGLLFRILWPLAAGRAIHAARHEFP
;
A
#
# COMPACT_ATOMS: atom_id res chain seq x y z
N MET A 1 -8.93 17.51 4.98
CA MET A 1 -7.84 16.91 4.17
C MET A 1 -7.32 15.73 4.99
N SER A 2 -7.18 14.55 4.41
CA SER A 2 -6.74 13.35 5.17
C SER A 2 -5.31 13.55 5.66
N GLU A 3 -5.05 13.27 6.96
CA GLU A 3 -3.72 13.37 7.58
C GLU A 3 -2.68 12.58 6.80
N LEU A 4 -3.02 11.37 6.34
CA LEU A 4 -2.13 10.52 5.53
C LEU A 4 -1.59 11.27 4.30
N PHE A 5 -2.46 11.79 3.44
CA PHE A 5 -2.05 12.46 2.22
C PHE A 5 -1.38 13.82 2.49
N HIS A 6 -1.79 14.50 3.55
CA HIS A 6 -1.12 15.74 3.98
C HIS A 6 0.33 15.45 4.40
N HIS A 7 0.56 14.48 5.27
CA HIS A 7 1.92 14.11 5.70
C HIS A 7 2.79 13.65 4.51
N ILE A 8 2.23 12.85 3.60
CA ILE A 8 2.98 12.40 2.41
C ILE A 8 3.37 13.58 1.52
N ALA A 9 2.50 14.58 1.37
CA ALA A 9 2.75 15.72 0.49
C ALA A 9 3.72 16.75 1.10
N THR A 10 3.74 16.91 2.42
CA THR A 10 4.40 18.05 3.09
C THR A 10 5.64 17.68 3.90
N ARG A 11 5.86 16.40 4.17
CA ARG A 11 7.02 15.94 4.95
C ARG A 11 8.33 16.28 4.24
N PRO A 12 9.35 16.82 4.95
CA PRO A 12 10.66 17.10 4.38
C PRO A 12 11.30 15.87 3.71
N ALA A 13 11.92 16.09 2.56
CA ALA A 13 12.45 15.02 1.71
C ALA A 13 13.61 14.24 2.33
N ASP A 14 14.36 14.84 3.24
CA ASP A 14 15.51 14.27 3.94
C ASP A 14 15.13 13.39 5.15
N LEU A 15 13.89 13.50 5.66
CA LEU A 15 13.45 12.67 6.76
C LEU A 15 13.34 11.20 6.35
N VAL A 16 13.59 10.32 7.30
CA VAL A 16 13.53 8.87 7.08
C VAL A 16 12.07 8.42 6.95
N ALA A 17 11.67 7.90 5.80
CA ALA A 17 10.38 7.25 5.58
C ALA A 17 10.38 5.81 6.09
N GLY A 18 11.53 5.14 6.05
CA GLY A 18 11.66 3.77 6.52
C GLY A 18 13.07 3.22 6.38
N TRP A 19 13.20 1.93 6.64
CA TRP A 19 14.46 1.19 6.64
C TRP A 19 14.39 -0.01 5.71
N ARG A 20 15.40 -0.19 4.87
CA ARG A 20 15.56 -1.33 3.96
C ARG A 20 16.97 -1.88 4.12
N ASP A 21 17.10 -3.16 4.48
CA ASP A 21 18.38 -3.85 4.67
C ASP A 21 19.33 -3.10 5.64
N GLY A 22 18.78 -2.53 6.71
CA GLY A 22 19.52 -1.74 7.68
C GLY A 22 19.87 -0.32 7.25
N ALA A 23 19.58 0.08 6.00
CA ALA A 23 19.82 1.41 5.48
C ALA A 23 18.56 2.29 5.53
N PRO A 24 18.68 3.60 5.86
CA PRO A 24 17.55 4.51 5.84
C PRO A 24 17.13 4.83 4.40
N VAL A 25 15.82 4.85 4.17
CA VAL A 25 15.21 5.33 2.93
C VAL A 25 14.60 6.71 3.23
N SER A 26 15.07 7.73 2.52
CA SER A 26 14.54 9.10 2.71
C SER A 26 13.11 9.22 2.18
N HIS A 27 12.36 10.16 2.75
CA HIS A 27 10.99 10.45 2.28
C HIS A 27 10.97 10.88 0.81
N GLY A 28 11.93 11.67 0.37
CA GLY A 28 12.05 12.10 -1.04
C GLY A 28 12.25 10.92 -2.00
N ALA A 29 13.13 9.98 -1.64
CA ALA A 29 13.36 8.78 -2.45
C ALA A 29 12.11 7.88 -2.48
N TRP A 30 11.45 7.69 -1.34
CA TRP A 30 10.21 6.92 -1.28
C TRP A 30 9.06 7.60 -2.02
N LEU A 31 8.91 8.93 -1.91
CA LEU A 31 7.89 9.69 -2.64
C LEU A 31 8.10 9.62 -4.16
N ALA A 32 9.35 9.60 -4.62
CA ALA A 32 9.65 9.36 -6.04
C ALA A 32 9.11 7.97 -6.49
N ARG A 33 9.21 6.94 -5.64
CA ARG A 33 8.59 5.63 -5.94
C ARG A 33 7.07 5.71 -5.99
N VAL A 34 6.41 6.44 -5.06
CA VAL A 34 4.95 6.68 -5.12
C VAL A 34 4.56 7.30 -6.46
N ARG A 35 5.30 8.32 -6.90
CA ARG A 35 5.05 9.00 -8.18
C ARG A 35 5.27 8.09 -9.37
N ALA A 36 6.31 7.26 -9.34
CA ALA A 36 6.56 6.28 -10.41
C ALA A 36 5.42 5.25 -10.53
N TRP A 37 4.90 4.77 -9.41
CA TRP A 37 3.72 3.90 -9.40
C TRP A 37 2.44 4.62 -9.87
N ALA A 38 2.27 5.90 -9.53
CA ALA A 38 1.15 6.70 -10.05
C ALA A 38 1.22 6.87 -11.57
N ALA A 39 2.42 7.11 -12.12
CA ALA A 39 2.64 7.18 -13.56
C ALA A 39 2.32 5.83 -14.25
N LEU A 40 2.76 4.71 -13.68
CA LEU A 40 2.36 3.38 -14.15
C LEU A 40 0.83 3.24 -14.13
N GLY A 41 0.19 3.64 -13.04
CA GLY A 41 -1.27 3.56 -12.90
C GLY A 41 -2.01 4.38 -13.95
N ALA A 42 -1.54 5.58 -14.25
CA ALA A 42 -2.17 6.44 -15.26
C ALA A 42 -2.17 5.81 -16.66
N ARG A 43 -1.15 4.99 -16.99
CA ARG A 43 -1.06 4.29 -18.29
C ARG A 43 -1.57 2.85 -18.26
N THR A 44 -1.87 2.28 -17.09
CA THR A 44 -2.42 0.93 -16.96
C THR A 44 -3.91 0.96 -17.30
N PRO A 45 -4.38 0.16 -18.27
CA PRO A 45 -5.82 0.05 -18.57
C PRO A 45 -6.64 -0.49 -17.39
N GLY A 46 -7.92 -0.15 -17.36
CA GLY A 46 -8.85 -0.60 -16.33
C GLY A 46 -8.67 0.09 -14.97
N ALA A 47 -9.49 -0.29 -14.01
CA ALA A 47 -9.54 0.34 -12.70
C ALA A 47 -9.06 -0.58 -11.56
N ARG A 48 -8.94 -1.88 -11.80
CA ARG A 48 -8.68 -2.90 -10.77
C ARG A 48 -7.31 -3.51 -10.95
N VAL A 49 -6.46 -3.40 -9.94
CA VAL A 49 -5.10 -3.94 -9.98
C VAL A 49 -4.88 -4.90 -8.81
N ALA A 50 -4.37 -6.10 -9.08
CA ALA A 50 -3.84 -6.97 -8.04
C ALA A 50 -2.47 -6.46 -7.63
N LEU A 51 -2.21 -6.34 -6.34
CA LEU A 51 -0.92 -5.89 -5.81
C LEU A 51 -0.36 -6.93 -4.85
N PHE A 52 0.88 -7.32 -5.09
CA PHE A 52 1.67 -8.12 -4.16
C PHE A 52 3.13 -7.64 -4.16
N HIS A 53 3.67 -7.39 -2.97
CA HIS A 53 5.06 -7.02 -2.78
C HIS A 53 5.51 -7.38 -1.35
N ASP A 54 6.66 -8.03 -1.18
CA ASP A 54 7.17 -8.39 0.15
C ASP A 54 7.76 -7.18 0.89
N ASP A 55 8.38 -6.26 0.15
CA ASP A 55 8.91 -5.01 0.67
C ASP A 55 7.77 -4.03 1.00
N SER A 56 7.63 -3.67 2.28
CA SER A 56 6.54 -2.79 2.75
C SER A 56 6.63 -1.36 2.24
N LEU A 57 7.84 -0.84 2.01
CA LEU A 57 8.02 0.50 1.45
C LEU A 57 7.60 0.54 -0.01
N GLU A 58 7.95 -0.50 -0.78
CA GLU A 58 7.55 -0.62 -2.18
C GLU A 58 6.04 -0.89 -2.29
N PHE A 59 5.50 -1.78 -1.47
CA PHE A 59 4.06 -2.01 -1.37
C PHE A 59 3.29 -0.73 -1.08
N ALA A 60 3.72 0.04 -0.07
CA ALA A 60 3.09 1.30 0.30
C ALA A 60 3.14 2.33 -0.84
N ALA A 61 4.28 2.41 -1.54
CA ALA A 61 4.42 3.28 -2.71
C ALA A 61 3.47 2.88 -3.84
N ALA A 62 3.36 1.58 -4.13
CA ALA A 62 2.46 1.05 -5.15
C ALA A 62 0.97 1.28 -4.79
N LEU A 63 0.59 1.04 -3.54
CA LEU A 63 -0.76 1.28 -3.03
C LEU A 63 -1.17 2.75 -3.19
N LEU A 64 -0.32 3.67 -2.75
CA LEU A 64 -0.60 5.12 -2.87
C LEU A 64 -0.59 5.57 -4.33
N GLY A 65 0.35 5.08 -5.14
CA GLY A 65 0.38 5.35 -6.58
C GLY A 65 -0.88 4.85 -7.29
N ALA A 66 -1.40 3.70 -6.89
CA ALA A 66 -2.66 3.17 -7.38
C ALA A 66 -3.82 4.11 -7.04
N TRP A 67 -3.95 4.56 -5.80
CA TRP A 67 -5.00 5.48 -5.38
C TRP A 67 -4.91 6.83 -6.09
N LEU A 68 -3.71 7.41 -6.20
CA LEU A 68 -3.48 8.68 -6.91
C LEU A 68 -3.86 8.61 -8.40
N SER A 69 -3.76 7.42 -9.00
CA SER A 69 -4.16 7.16 -10.39
C SER A 69 -5.58 6.61 -10.56
N GLY A 70 -6.39 6.62 -9.48
CA GLY A 70 -7.79 6.19 -9.51
C GLY A 70 -8.02 4.68 -9.54
N LYS A 71 -7.03 3.87 -9.16
CA LYS A 71 -7.13 2.40 -9.15
C LYS A 71 -7.66 1.88 -7.82
N THR A 72 -8.41 0.79 -7.88
CA THR A 72 -8.78 -0.07 -6.74
C THR A 72 -7.77 -1.20 -6.64
N VAL A 73 -7.18 -1.37 -5.46
CA VAL A 73 -6.17 -2.41 -5.22
C VAL A 73 -6.81 -3.68 -4.67
N TRP A 74 -6.58 -4.80 -5.31
CA TRP A 74 -6.98 -6.13 -4.86
C TRP A 74 -5.76 -6.78 -4.18
N LEU A 75 -5.87 -7.01 -2.87
CA LEU A 75 -4.78 -7.58 -2.10
C LEU A 75 -4.75 -9.09 -2.26
N SER A 76 -3.59 -9.63 -2.62
CA SER A 76 -3.36 -11.07 -2.61
C SER A 76 -2.61 -11.46 -1.34
N ALA A 77 -3.01 -12.55 -0.70
CA ALA A 77 -2.29 -13.10 0.44
C ALA A 77 -0.98 -13.78 0.00
N ASP A 78 -0.95 -14.30 -1.23
CA ASP A 78 0.16 -15.03 -1.82
C ASP A 78 0.15 -14.89 -3.36
N THR A 79 1.10 -15.54 -4.01
CA THR A 79 1.22 -15.58 -5.48
C THR A 79 1.13 -17.00 -6.04
N LEU A 80 0.42 -17.88 -5.33
CA LEU A 80 0.20 -19.26 -5.77
C LEU A 80 -0.67 -19.30 -7.04
N PRO A 81 -0.52 -20.32 -7.89
CA PRO A 81 -1.26 -20.41 -9.14
C PRO A 81 -2.78 -20.29 -8.99
N ALA A 82 -3.35 -20.88 -7.95
CA ALA A 82 -4.79 -20.83 -7.69
C ALA A 82 -5.25 -19.40 -7.31
N SER A 83 -4.48 -18.71 -6.46
CA SER A 83 -4.74 -17.32 -6.06
C SER A 83 -4.64 -16.38 -7.27
N CYS A 84 -3.60 -16.53 -8.08
CA CYS A 84 -3.41 -15.75 -9.29
C CYS A 84 -4.53 -16.00 -10.33
N ALA A 85 -4.95 -17.24 -10.50
CA ALA A 85 -6.05 -17.59 -11.42
C ALA A 85 -7.38 -16.96 -10.97
N ALA A 86 -7.68 -16.99 -9.67
CA ALA A 86 -8.87 -16.35 -9.10
C ALA A 86 -8.84 -14.83 -9.27
N LEU A 87 -7.70 -14.20 -8.96
CA LEU A 87 -7.51 -12.75 -9.15
C LEU A 87 -7.64 -12.34 -10.62
N GLY A 88 -7.08 -13.11 -11.55
CA GLY A 88 -7.13 -12.84 -12.98
C GLY A 88 -8.54 -12.77 -13.58
N GLN A 89 -9.55 -13.32 -12.89
CA GLN A 89 -10.95 -13.17 -13.27
C GLN A 89 -11.57 -11.84 -12.78
N ALA A 90 -10.93 -11.16 -11.84
CA ALA A 90 -11.49 -10.01 -11.14
C ALA A 90 -10.75 -8.70 -11.41
N VAL A 91 -9.47 -8.76 -11.81
CA VAL A 91 -8.62 -7.58 -11.99
C VAL A 91 -8.26 -7.33 -13.44
N ASP A 92 -7.88 -6.11 -13.75
CA ASP A 92 -7.50 -5.67 -15.09
C ASP A 92 -5.97 -5.77 -15.31
N ALA A 93 -5.18 -5.79 -14.23
CA ALA A 93 -3.72 -5.91 -14.27
C ALA A 93 -3.14 -6.45 -12.97
N PHE A 94 -1.91 -6.96 -13.04
CA PHE A 94 -1.11 -7.39 -11.90
C PHE A 94 0.06 -6.43 -11.70
N TRP A 95 0.38 -6.07 -10.46
CA TRP A 95 1.48 -5.17 -10.09
C TRP A 95 2.39 -5.81 -9.03
N GLY A 96 3.70 -5.66 -9.22
CA GLY A 96 4.71 -6.10 -8.26
C GLY A 96 5.22 -7.53 -8.50
N GLN A 97 5.29 -8.34 -7.46
CA GLN A 97 6.01 -9.62 -7.46
C GLN A 97 5.12 -10.84 -7.82
N PHE A 98 4.30 -10.70 -8.84
CA PHE A 98 3.58 -11.86 -9.39
C PHE A 98 4.44 -12.65 -10.37
N PRO A 99 4.13 -13.94 -10.61
CA PRO A 99 4.83 -14.74 -11.63
C PRO A 99 4.81 -14.08 -13.01
N PRO A 100 5.88 -14.22 -13.83
CA PRO A 100 5.98 -13.59 -15.15
C PRO A 100 4.83 -13.90 -16.11
N ALA A 101 4.18 -15.07 -15.95
CA ALA A 101 3.03 -15.47 -16.74
C ALA A 101 1.83 -14.48 -16.66
N HIS A 102 1.77 -13.67 -15.59
CA HIS A 102 0.75 -12.63 -15.39
C HIS A 102 1.19 -11.25 -15.89
N ALA A 103 2.38 -11.14 -16.51
CA ALA A 103 2.97 -9.89 -17.00
C ALA A 103 2.86 -8.72 -15.98
N PRO A 104 3.35 -8.89 -14.74
CA PRO A 104 3.15 -7.90 -13.70
C PRO A 104 3.83 -6.58 -14.06
N GLY A 105 3.09 -5.48 -13.90
CA GLY A 105 3.60 -4.14 -14.09
C GLY A 105 4.51 -3.72 -12.93
N ALA A 106 5.60 -3.04 -13.29
CA ALA A 106 6.46 -2.31 -12.35
C ALA A 106 6.91 -1.00 -13.01
N PRO A 107 7.08 0.08 -12.24
CA PRO A 107 7.51 1.35 -12.83
C PRO A 107 8.98 1.29 -13.26
N GLY A 108 9.24 1.84 -14.45
CA GLY A 108 10.58 2.02 -15.00
C GLY A 108 11.27 3.29 -14.51
N PRO A 109 12.57 3.48 -14.87
CA PRO A 109 13.35 4.63 -14.42
C PRO A 109 12.80 5.99 -14.89
N GLN A 110 12.09 6.02 -16.03
CA GLN A 110 11.51 7.23 -16.60
C GLN A 110 10.07 7.49 -16.15
N ASP A 111 9.48 6.62 -15.35
CA ASP A 111 8.12 6.83 -14.86
C ASP A 111 8.11 7.97 -13.83
N ALA A 112 7.64 9.12 -14.26
CA ALA A 112 7.47 10.31 -13.44
C ALA A 112 6.02 10.80 -13.54
N TRP A 113 5.42 11.13 -12.40
CA TRP A 113 4.08 11.68 -12.32
C TRP A 113 4.15 13.04 -11.61
N GLU A 114 3.69 14.08 -12.30
CA GLU A 114 3.77 15.47 -11.81
C GLU A 114 2.49 15.93 -11.11
N GLY A 115 1.47 15.08 -11.05
CA GLY A 115 0.22 15.38 -10.38
C GLY A 115 0.41 15.67 -8.88
N ALA A 116 -0.53 16.38 -8.28
CA ALA A 116 -0.54 16.69 -6.86
C ALA A 116 -0.79 15.41 -6.02
N ILE A 117 -0.15 15.32 -4.86
CA ILE A 117 -0.43 14.28 -3.86
C ILE A 117 -1.69 14.69 -3.09
N VAL A 118 -2.85 14.30 -3.61
CA VAL A 118 -4.16 14.66 -3.05
C VAL A 118 -4.96 13.39 -2.80
N ALA A 119 -5.66 13.35 -1.68
CA ALA A 119 -6.54 12.23 -1.38
C ALA A 119 -7.62 12.08 -2.47
N PRO A 120 -7.85 10.86 -2.99
CA PRO A 120 -9.05 10.58 -3.78
C PRO A 120 -10.33 10.89 -3.00
N ALA A 121 -11.47 10.87 -3.70
CA ALA A 121 -12.77 11.04 -3.06
C ALA A 121 -12.98 10.03 -1.91
N PRO A 122 -13.67 10.42 -0.82
CA PRO A 122 -13.86 9.54 0.35
C PRO A 122 -14.53 8.21 0.04
N ASP A 123 -15.37 8.16 -0.97
CA ASP A 123 -16.08 6.96 -1.45
C ASP A 123 -15.28 6.14 -2.47
N HIS A 124 -14.05 6.58 -2.82
CA HIS A 124 -13.17 5.82 -3.71
C HIS A 124 -13.00 4.38 -3.23
N PRO A 125 -13.25 3.35 -4.09
CA PRO A 125 -12.99 1.97 -3.75
C PRO A 125 -11.47 1.75 -3.61
N ALA A 126 -10.95 1.77 -2.39
CA ALA A 126 -9.52 1.83 -2.14
C ALA A 126 -8.86 0.45 -2.25
N VAL A 127 -9.43 -0.53 -1.53
CA VAL A 127 -8.90 -1.89 -1.53
C VAL A 127 -10.03 -2.93 -1.55
N VAL A 128 -9.71 -4.12 -2.07
CA VAL A 128 -10.50 -5.33 -1.87
C VAL A 128 -9.62 -6.32 -1.12
N VAL A 129 -10.08 -6.74 0.05
CA VAL A 129 -9.43 -7.77 0.87
C VAL A 129 -10.23 -9.07 0.79
N PHE A 130 -9.56 -10.19 1.02
CA PHE A 130 -10.22 -11.49 1.08
C PHE A 130 -10.30 -11.98 2.51
N THR A 131 -11.46 -12.51 2.90
CA THR A 131 -11.60 -13.23 4.17
C THR A 131 -11.58 -14.72 3.91
N SER A 132 -11.03 -15.49 4.86
CA SER A 132 -11.22 -16.94 4.91
C SER A 132 -12.70 -17.19 5.22
N GLY A 133 -13.54 -17.30 4.19
CA GLY A 133 -14.97 -17.54 4.37
C GLY A 133 -15.24 -18.83 5.17
N SER A 134 -16.24 -18.81 6.05
CA SER A 134 -16.72 -20.01 6.76
C SER A 134 -17.18 -21.13 5.82
N THR A 135 -17.39 -20.83 4.55
CA THR A 135 -17.75 -21.76 3.46
C THR A 135 -16.53 -22.31 2.70
N GLY A 136 -15.30 -21.99 3.12
CA GLY A 136 -14.05 -22.43 2.48
C GLY A 136 -13.68 -21.68 1.18
N GLN A 137 -14.54 -20.79 0.70
CA GLN A 137 -14.25 -19.92 -0.45
C GLN A 137 -13.94 -18.49 0.04
N PRO A 138 -12.78 -17.89 -0.31
CA PRO A 138 -12.47 -16.51 0.03
C PRO A 138 -13.48 -15.55 -0.60
N ALA A 139 -14.13 -14.72 0.21
CA ALA A 139 -15.05 -13.70 -0.28
C ALA A 139 -14.34 -12.35 -0.39
N PRO A 140 -14.47 -11.63 -1.53
CA PRO A 140 -13.92 -10.29 -1.68
C PRO A 140 -14.73 -9.28 -0.89
N ILE A 141 -14.06 -8.49 -0.06
CA ILE A 141 -14.65 -7.42 0.74
C ILE A 141 -14.05 -6.09 0.30
N PRO A 142 -14.81 -5.26 -0.43
CA PRO A 142 -14.37 -3.93 -0.80
C PRO A 142 -14.37 -2.99 0.42
N LYS A 143 -13.34 -2.15 0.50
CA LYS A 143 -13.22 -1.05 1.47
C LYS A 143 -13.06 0.27 0.74
N ARG A 144 -13.82 1.28 1.16
CA ARG A 144 -13.67 2.65 0.68
C ARG A 144 -12.53 3.34 1.41
N LEU A 145 -11.95 4.35 0.77
CA LEU A 145 -10.87 5.13 1.36
C LEU A 145 -11.26 5.73 2.71
N ALA A 146 -12.46 6.31 2.84
CA ALA A 146 -12.95 6.86 4.10
C ALA A 146 -12.92 5.83 5.23
N GLN A 147 -13.35 4.59 4.99
CA GLN A 147 -13.37 3.54 6.01
C GLN A 147 -11.97 3.23 6.54
N LEU A 148 -10.97 3.18 5.64
CA LEU A 148 -9.58 2.94 6.03
C LEU A 148 -9.01 4.13 6.84
N LEU A 149 -9.33 5.35 6.43
CA LEU A 149 -8.86 6.56 7.10
C LEU A 149 -9.52 6.76 8.47
N ASP A 150 -10.79 6.41 8.61
CA ASP A 150 -11.51 6.44 9.90
C ASP A 150 -10.91 5.43 10.89
N GLU A 151 -10.58 4.21 10.42
CA GLU A 151 -9.88 3.21 11.23
C GLU A 151 -8.49 3.69 11.65
N VAL A 152 -7.72 4.32 10.73
CA VAL A 152 -6.40 4.91 11.04
C VAL A 152 -6.53 6.02 12.08
N ALA A 153 -7.51 6.89 11.97
CA ALA A 153 -7.78 7.94 12.96
C ALA A 153 -8.12 7.36 14.35
N ALA A 154 -8.96 6.32 14.38
CA ALA A 154 -9.28 5.61 15.63
C ALA A 154 -8.05 4.95 16.27
N LEU A 155 -7.18 4.31 15.46
CA LEU A 155 -5.92 3.74 15.95
C LEU A 155 -4.99 4.82 16.52
N GLN A 156 -4.88 5.97 15.85
CA GLN A 156 -4.07 7.08 16.34
C GLN A 156 -4.61 7.65 17.65
N ALA A 157 -5.93 7.81 17.77
CA ALA A 157 -6.57 8.28 18.98
C ALA A 157 -6.39 7.32 20.17
N GLN A 158 -6.48 6.01 19.90
CA GLN A 158 -6.43 4.98 20.94
C GLN A 158 -5.01 4.64 21.38
N PHE A 159 -4.06 4.56 20.44
CA PHE A 159 -2.73 3.99 20.67
C PHE A 159 -1.59 4.97 20.34
N GLY A 160 -1.88 6.17 19.82
CA GLY A 160 -0.87 7.08 19.32
C GLY A 160 -0.03 7.77 20.37
N ALA A 161 -0.59 7.97 21.58
CA ALA A 161 0.10 8.69 22.65
C ALA A 161 1.37 7.95 23.09
N GLY A 162 2.48 8.68 23.19
CA GLY A 162 3.78 8.13 23.60
C GLY A 162 4.53 7.36 22.51
N LEU A 163 4.04 7.40 21.25
CA LEU A 163 4.70 6.76 20.11
C LEU A 163 5.28 7.77 19.11
N GLU A 164 5.47 9.01 19.52
CA GLU A 164 6.07 10.06 18.70
C GLU A 164 7.51 9.68 18.32
N GLY A 165 7.81 9.70 17.03
CA GLY A 165 9.14 9.34 16.51
C GLY A 165 9.49 7.85 16.55
N ALA A 166 8.60 6.98 16.99
CA ALA A 166 8.82 5.54 17.00
C ALA A 166 8.87 4.97 15.58
N ALA A 167 9.79 4.03 15.33
CA ALA A 167 9.77 3.20 14.14
C ALA A 167 8.85 1.98 14.35
N VAL A 168 8.18 1.56 13.29
CA VAL A 168 7.25 0.43 13.35
C VAL A 168 7.91 -0.83 12.80
N LEU A 169 8.07 -1.82 13.69
CA LEU A 169 8.47 -3.19 13.37
C LEU A 169 7.22 -4.07 13.36
N ALA A 170 7.09 -4.95 12.38
CA ALA A 170 5.92 -5.81 12.28
C ALA A 170 6.29 -7.24 11.88
N THR A 171 5.60 -8.19 12.52
CA THR A 171 5.69 -9.63 12.24
C THR A 171 4.55 -10.11 11.32
N VAL A 172 3.54 -9.25 11.10
CA VAL A 172 2.37 -9.55 10.28
C VAL A 172 2.58 -9.10 8.83
N SER A 173 1.94 -9.81 7.90
CA SER A 173 1.93 -9.42 6.49
C SER A 173 1.00 -8.23 6.26
N HIS A 174 1.47 -7.24 5.49
CA HIS A 174 0.66 -6.09 5.05
C HIS A 174 -0.32 -6.46 3.91
N GLN A 175 -0.27 -7.69 3.42
CA GLN A 175 -1.23 -8.21 2.43
C GLN A 175 -2.61 -8.53 3.05
N HIS A 176 -2.74 -8.46 4.38
CA HIS A 176 -4.00 -8.60 5.11
C HIS A 176 -4.42 -7.28 5.73
N ILE A 177 -5.73 -7.09 5.94
CA ILE A 177 -6.29 -5.82 6.45
C ILE A 177 -5.62 -5.36 7.75
N TYR A 178 -5.33 -6.27 8.67
CA TYR A 178 -4.66 -5.94 9.94
C TYR A 178 -3.26 -5.35 9.68
N GLY A 179 -2.43 -6.05 8.90
CA GLY A 179 -1.10 -5.55 8.56
C GLY A 179 -1.13 -4.31 7.68
N LEU A 180 -2.10 -4.17 6.78
CA LEU A 180 -2.31 -2.95 6.01
C LEU A 180 -2.51 -1.74 6.93
N LEU A 181 -3.34 -1.86 7.96
CA LEU A 181 -3.62 -0.78 8.90
C LEU A 181 -2.43 -0.52 9.84
N PHE A 182 -1.94 -1.53 10.55
CA PHE A 182 -0.96 -1.37 11.62
C PHE A 182 0.48 -1.20 11.14
N ARG A 183 0.83 -1.77 9.98
CA ARG A 183 2.20 -1.72 9.45
C ARG A 183 2.39 -0.63 8.40
N ILE A 184 1.32 -0.24 7.68
CA ILE A 184 1.42 0.69 6.54
C ILE A 184 0.67 1.99 6.82
N LEU A 185 -0.67 1.96 6.86
CA LEU A 185 -1.46 3.18 6.78
C LEU A 185 -1.35 4.05 8.04
N TRP A 186 -1.50 3.46 9.22
CA TRP A 186 -1.37 4.20 10.48
C TRP A 186 0.03 4.77 10.71
N PRO A 187 1.14 4.00 10.56
CA PRO A 187 2.47 4.57 10.66
C PRO A 187 2.71 5.73 9.70
N LEU A 188 2.33 5.58 8.43
CA LEU A 188 2.52 6.63 7.43
C LEU A 188 1.67 7.88 7.73
N ALA A 189 0.43 7.70 8.17
CA ALA A 189 -0.44 8.82 8.58
C ALA A 189 0.11 9.56 9.81
N ALA A 190 0.76 8.84 10.72
CA ALA A 190 1.41 9.42 11.91
C ALA A 190 2.85 9.88 11.66
N GLY A 191 3.34 9.86 10.44
CA GLY A 191 4.70 10.26 10.07
C GLY A 191 5.80 9.37 10.64
N ARG A 192 5.50 8.11 10.97
CA ARG A 192 6.46 7.14 11.52
C ARG A 192 7.18 6.39 10.43
N ALA A 193 8.45 6.05 10.69
CA ALA A 193 9.23 5.20 9.79
C ALA A 193 8.76 3.73 9.88
N ILE A 194 8.71 3.04 8.74
CA ILE A 194 8.36 1.63 8.63
C ILE A 194 9.55 0.81 8.16
N HIS A 195 9.59 -0.49 8.46
CA HIS A 195 10.61 -1.40 7.97
C HIS A 195 10.11 -2.13 6.71
N ALA A 196 10.96 -2.19 5.68
CA ALA A 196 10.66 -2.87 4.42
C ALA A 196 10.40 -4.36 4.64
N ALA A 197 11.28 -5.02 5.37
CA ALA A 197 11.16 -6.44 5.70
C ALA A 197 10.11 -6.72 6.79
N ARG A 198 9.48 -7.89 6.72
CA ARG A 198 8.76 -8.48 7.84
C ARG A 198 9.78 -9.09 8.80
N HIS A 199 9.63 -8.80 10.08
CA HIS A 199 10.45 -9.44 11.11
C HIS A 199 9.86 -10.80 11.46
N GLU A 200 10.67 -11.83 11.42
CA GLU A 200 10.31 -13.17 11.88
C GLU A 200 10.86 -13.35 13.30
N PHE A 201 10.12 -14.09 14.13
CA PHE A 201 10.66 -14.49 15.42
C PHE A 201 11.77 -15.50 15.19
N PRO A 202 12.84 -15.48 16.00
CA PRO A 202 13.91 -16.48 15.95
C PRO A 202 13.39 -17.87 16.34
#